data_429ed8aa5b0a26039ba051022aaae7c5
#
_entry.id   429ed8aa5b0a26039ba051022aaae7c5
#
_cell.length_a   1.000
_cell.length_b   1.000
_cell.length_c   1.000
_cell.angle_alpha   90.00
_cell.angle_beta   90.00
_cell.angle_gamma   90.00
#
_symmetry.space_group_name_H-M   'P 1'
#
loop_
_entity.id
_entity.type
_entity.pdbx_description
1 polymer ?
#
loop_
_entity_poly.entity_id
_entity_poly.type
_entity_poly.pdbx_seq_one_letter_code
_entity_poly.pdbx_strand_id
1 'polypeptide(L)'
;MAKKIRLIARLDVKNDHLVKGIQLEGLRKLGDPHDFAADYYRQGVDELLYMDIVASLYNRNNLSAIVRRTTDDVFIPITVGGGLRSVDDVRSILQMGADKAAINTAAIKDESIITQVAEAFGSQCMVLGIEAKKRRDGPGYEAYYDNGREHSGKDVIEWARRGVALGAGEILLTSVDKEGFERGMDCPLIRELCAAVSVPVIVSGGCGGPGDAATDLFDSYSFPLPFD
;
A
#
# COMPACT_ATOMS: atom_id res chain seq x y z
N MET A 1 -12.09 -2.34 24.38
CA MET A 1 -11.00 -1.40 24.02
C MET A 1 -11.26 -0.84 22.64
N ALA A 2 -11.26 0.49 22.46
CA ALA A 2 -11.38 1.06 21.11
C ALA A 2 -10.20 0.57 20.26
N LYS A 3 -10.49 0.01 19.08
CA LYS A 3 -9.44 -0.39 18.12
C LYS A 3 -8.75 0.90 17.66
N LYS A 4 -7.44 1.01 17.86
CA LYS A 4 -6.64 2.11 17.30
C LYS A 4 -6.48 1.87 15.81
N ILE A 5 -6.87 2.85 15.00
CA ILE A 5 -6.55 2.91 13.57
C ILE A 5 -5.15 3.52 13.45
N ARG A 6 -4.27 2.91 12.66
CA ARG A 6 -2.95 3.46 12.33
C ARG A 6 -3.10 4.51 11.23
N LEU A 7 -2.52 5.67 11.44
CA LEU A 7 -2.39 6.70 10.43
C LEU A 7 -1.06 6.53 9.71
N ILE A 8 -1.10 6.22 8.42
CA ILE A 8 0.09 5.93 7.60
C ILE A 8 0.26 7.03 6.56
N ALA A 9 1.41 7.72 6.57
CA ALA A 9 1.72 8.70 5.54
C ALA A 9 2.30 7.99 4.32
N ARG A 10 1.57 8.04 3.18
CA ARG A 10 2.03 7.51 1.90
C ARG A 10 2.77 8.59 1.11
N LEU A 11 4.00 8.28 0.74
CA LEU A 11 4.94 9.12 0.02
C LEU A 11 5.23 8.50 -1.35
N ASP A 12 4.51 8.96 -2.37
CA ASP A 12 4.74 8.53 -3.75
C ASP A 12 5.99 9.24 -4.30
N VAL A 13 6.98 8.45 -4.73
CA VAL A 13 8.28 8.94 -5.17
C VAL A 13 8.48 8.65 -6.66
N LYS A 14 9.04 9.63 -7.36
CA LYS A 14 9.55 9.49 -8.72
C LYS A 14 10.96 10.03 -8.77
N ASN A 15 11.93 9.17 -9.04
CA ASN A 15 13.35 9.46 -8.87
C ASN A 15 13.63 9.95 -7.43
N ASP A 16 14.13 11.18 -7.26
CA ASP A 16 14.49 11.74 -5.96
C ASP A 16 13.42 12.70 -5.41
N HIS A 17 12.20 12.68 -5.97
CA HIS A 17 11.18 13.67 -5.64
C HIS A 17 9.88 13.05 -5.18
N LEU A 18 9.32 13.62 -4.13
CA LEU A 18 7.93 13.39 -3.76
C LEU A 18 7.03 13.96 -4.86
N VAL A 19 6.07 13.15 -5.28
CA VAL A 19 5.10 13.53 -6.33
C VAL A 19 3.67 13.20 -5.89
N LYS A 20 2.72 13.88 -6.50
CA LYS A 20 1.29 13.56 -6.36
C LYS A 20 0.62 13.65 -7.70
N GLY A 21 -0.27 12.69 -7.98
CA GLY A 21 -1.10 12.62 -9.17
C GLY A 21 -2.58 12.48 -8.83
N ILE A 22 -3.38 12.34 -9.88
CA ILE A 22 -4.80 11.94 -9.80
C ILE A 22 -4.90 10.61 -10.54
N GLN A 23 -5.54 9.60 -9.92
CA GLN A 23 -5.62 8.22 -10.45
C GLN A 23 -4.24 7.64 -10.85
N LEU A 24 -3.20 7.99 -10.07
CA LEU A 24 -1.80 7.63 -10.30
C LEU A 24 -1.17 8.23 -11.58
N GLU A 25 -1.82 9.23 -12.19
CA GLU A 25 -1.35 9.92 -13.40
C GLU A 25 -1.18 11.44 -13.17
N GLY A 26 -0.64 12.15 -14.15
CA GLY A 26 -0.51 13.62 -14.10
C GLY A 26 0.41 14.11 -12.97
N LEU A 27 1.51 13.42 -12.73
CA LEU A 27 2.40 13.61 -11.59
C LEU A 27 2.96 15.03 -11.47
N ARG A 28 2.71 15.67 -10.34
CA ARG A 28 3.25 16.97 -9.97
C ARG A 28 4.29 16.81 -8.87
N LYS A 29 5.46 17.42 -9.03
CA LYS A 29 6.52 17.46 -8.03
C LYS A 29 6.11 18.32 -6.84
N LEU A 30 6.30 17.80 -5.61
CA LEU A 30 6.00 18.48 -4.37
C LEU A 30 7.26 18.93 -3.61
N GLY A 31 8.32 18.10 -3.57
CA GLY A 31 9.53 18.42 -2.83
C GLY A 31 10.45 17.21 -2.57
N ASP A 32 11.25 17.31 -1.52
CA ASP A 32 12.13 16.23 -1.03
C ASP A 32 11.31 15.24 -0.18
N PRO A 33 11.31 13.95 -0.48
CA PRO A 33 10.54 12.93 0.27
C PRO A 33 10.93 12.84 1.74
N HIS A 34 12.21 13.05 2.07
CA HIS A 34 12.69 13.01 3.44
C HIS A 34 12.16 14.16 4.30
N ASP A 35 12.10 15.39 3.74
CA ASP A 35 11.60 16.55 4.47
C ASP A 35 10.12 16.33 4.86
N PHE A 36 9.31 15.79 3.94
CA PHE A 36 7.92 15.42 4.21
C PHE A 36 7.81 14.29 5.23
N ALA A 37 8.66 13.27 5.17
CA ALA A 37 8.68 12.19 6.14
C ALA A 37 8.97 12.69 7.56
N ALA A 38 9.97 13.56 7.72
CA ALA A 38 10.32 14.18 8.99
C ALA A 38 9.18 15.07 9.52
N ASP A 39 8.47 15.79 8.64
CA ASP A 39 7.31 16.59 9.01
C ASP A 39 6.14 15.72 9.49
N TYR A 40 5.78 14.66 8.77
CA TYR A 40 4.75 13.74 9.19
C TYR A 40 5.10 13.03 10.49
N TYR A 41 6.36 12.60 10.66
CA TYR A 41 6.84 12.02 11.91
C TYR A 41 6.65 12.98 13.10
N ARG A 42 7.03 14.24 12.95
CA ARG A 42 6.83 15.30 13.98
C ARG A 42 5.35 15.56 14.28
N GLN A 43 4.47 15.37 13.30
CA GLN A 43 3.01 15.47 13.46
C GLN A 43 2.38 14.22 14.09
N GLY A 44 3.14 13.15 14.28
CA GLY A 44 2.71 11.96 15.01
C GLY A 44 2.00 10.90 14.18
N VAL A 45 2.33 10.74 12.90
CA VAL A 45 1.86 9.57 12.13
C VAL A 45 2.46 8.29 12.69
N ASP A 46 1.73 7.18 12.56
CA ASP A 46 2.13 5.90 13.14
C ASP A 46 3.16 5.16 12.28
N GLU A 47 3.09 5.28 10.94
CA GLU A 47 3.97 4.60 9.98
C GLU A 47 4.18 5.47 8.72
N LEU A 48 5.26 5.16 7.97
CA LEU A 48 5.51 5.69 6.63
C LEU A 48 5.38 4.59 5.57
N LEU A 49 4.91 4.96 4.40
CA LEU A 49 4.88 4.13 3.20
C LEU A 49 5.54 4.87 2.04
N TYR A 50 6.75 4.48 1.66
CA TYR A 50 7.39 4.94 0.44
C TYR A 50 6.99 4.07 -0.75
N MET A 51 6.53 4.68 -1.82
CA MET A 51 6.13 4.00 -3.03
C MET A 51 6.86 4.58 -4.25
N ASP A 52 7.80 3.84 -4.86
CA ASP A 52 8.36 4.22 -6.16
C ASP A 52 7.36 3.87 -7.26
N ILE A 53 6.65 4.88 -7.74
CA ILE A 53 5.55 4.71 -8.70
C ILE A 53 6.00 4.56 -10.15
N VAL A 54 7.29 4.62 -10.42
CA VAL A 54 7.86 4.43 -11.77
C VAL A 54 8.84 3.26 -11.85
N ALA A 55 9.18 2.63 -10.74
CA ALA A 55 10.19 1.57 -10.67
C ALA A 55 9.83 0.34 -11.54
N SER A 56 8.54 -0.02 -11.61
CA SER A 56 8.06 -1.11 -12.47
C SER A 56 8.33 -0.86 -13.96
N LEU A 57 8.30 0.41 -14.38
CA LEU A 57 8.50 0.83 -15.76
C LEU A 57 9.98 0.86 -16.18
N TYR A 58 10.88 1.22 -15.23
CA TYR A 58 12.30 1.45 -15.53
C TYR A 58 13.25 0.38 -15.01
N ASN A 59 12.74 -0.71 -14.46
CA ASN A 59 13.53 -1.83 -13.93
C ASN A 59 14.59 -1.41 -12.88
N ARG A 60 14.30 -0.46 -12.02
CA ARG A 60 15.22 0.02 -10.97
C ARG A 60 14.44 0.35 -9.69
N ASN A 61 15.14 0.29 -8.56
CA ASN A 61 14.64 0.76 -7.28
C ASN A 61 15.59 1.86 -6.79
N ASN A 62 15.11 3.09 -6.73
CA ASN A 62 15.89 4.26 -6.31
C ASN A 62 15.63 4.66 -4.85
N LEU A 63 14.76 3.93 -4.12
CA LEU A 63 14.35 4.32 -2.76
C LEU A 63 15.45 4.08 -1.71
N SER A 64 16.47 3.30 -2.01
CA SER A 64 17.52 2.92 -1.06
C SER A 64 18.17 4.09 -0.34
N ALA A 65 18.55 5.12 -1.08
CA ALA A 65 19.18 6.31 -0.50
C ALA A 65 18.19 7.14 0.33
N ILE A 66 16.94 7.24 -0.11
CA ILE A 66 15.86 7.95 0.57
C ILE A 66 15.54 7.26 1.90
N VAL A 67 15.34 5.94 1.88
CA VAL A 67 15.04 5.13 3.08
C VAL A 67 16.17 5.26 4.09
N ARG A 68 17.42 5.08 3.66
CA ARG A 68 18.58 5.20 4.55
C ARG A 68 18.67 6.57 5.21
N ARG A 69 18.48 7.65 4.45
CA ARG A 69 18.48 9.00 5.00
C ARG A 69 17.32 9.21 5.98
N THR A 70 16.13 8.63 5.69
CA THR A 70 14.97 8.74 6.56
C THR A 70 15.19 8.04 7.91
N THR A 71 15.86 6.88 7.93
CA THR A 71 16.13 6.13 9.17
C THR A 71 17.12 6.80 10.12
N ASP A 72 17.80 7.86 9.69
CA ASP A 72 18.70 8.62 10.56
C ASP A 72 17.96 9.45 11.62
N ASP A 73 16.72 9.91 11.33
CA ASP A 73 15.96 10.81 12.20
C ASP A 73 14.45 10.51 12.33
N VAL A 74 13.97 9.48 11.66
CA VAL A 74 12.56 9.01 11.73
C VAL A 74 12.52 7.61 12.30
N PHE A 75 11.86 7.44 13.48
CA PHE A 75 11.89 6.21 14.28
C PHE A 75 10.51 5.54 14.38
N ILE A 76 9.77 5.52 13.27
CA ILE A 76 8.50 4.79 13.12
C ILE A 76 8.63 3.78 11.99
N PRO A 77 7.80 2.72 11.93
CA PRO A 77 7.89 1.70 10.90
C PRO A 77 7.82 2.27 9.48
N ILE A 78 8.67 1.75 8.60
CA ILE A 78 8.75 2.15 7.20
C ILE A 78 8.42 0.96 6.31
N THR A 79 7.36 1.11 5.51
CA THR A 79 7.05 0.19 4.41
C THR A 79 7.59 0.76 3.11
N VAL A 80 8.21 -0.09 2.29
CA VAL A 80 8.73 0.30 0.97
C VAL A 80 8.07 -0.54 -0.11
N GLY A 81 7.58 0.12 -1.15
CA GLY A 81 7.00 -0.53 -2.33
C GLY A 81 7.46 0.09 -3.64
N GLY A 82 7.11 -0.60 -4.72
CA GLY A 82 7.51 -0.21 -6.07
C GLY A 82 8.83 -0.87 -6.52
N GLY A 83 8.76 -1.58 -7.64
CA GLY A 83 9.93 -2.18 -8.30
C GLY A 83 10.56 -3.40 -7.62
N LEU A 84 10.00 -3.91 -6.54
CA LEU A 84 10.47 -5.11 -5.87
C LEU A 84 10.03 -6.36 -6.66
N ARG A 85 10.97 -7.20 -7.09
CA ARG A 85 10.73 -8.33 -7.99
C ARG A 85 11.28 -9.65 -7.51
N SER A 86 12.14 -9.61 -6.50
CA SER A 86 12.84 -10.77 -5.96
C SER A 86 13.00 -10.68 -4.45
N VAL A 87 13.30 -11.81 -3.84
CA VAL A 87 13.69 -11.89 -2.41
C VAL A 87 14.92 -11.03 -2.12
N ASP A 88 15.84 -10.92 -3.08
CA ASP A 88 17.05 -10.11 -2.92
C ASP A 88 16.76 -8.61 -2.96
N ASP A 89 15.79 -8.15 -3.76
CA ASP A 89 15.32 -6.76 -3.71
C ASP A 89 14.74 -6.45 -2.34
N VAL A 90 13.91 -7.35 -1.79
CA VAL A 90 13.33 -7.20 -0.44
C VAL A 90 14.44 -7.19 0.62
N ARG A 91 15.38 -8.13 0.55
CA ARG A 91 16.54 -8.14 1.47
C ARG A 91 17.29 -6.82 1.45
N SER A 92 17.50 -6.26 0.27
CA SER A 92 18.23 -5.00 0.10
C SER A 92 17.54 -3.84 0.80
N ILE A 93 16.20 -3.68 0.63
CA ILE A 93 15.47 -2.58 1.29
C ILE A 93 15.39 -2.76 2.81
N LEU A 94 15.26 -3.99 3.31
CA LEU A 94 15.26 -4.27 4.75
C LEU A 94 16.62 -3.94 5.38
N GLN A 95 17.73 -4.26 4.70
CA GLN A 95 19.07 -3.88 5.16
C GLN A 95 19.31 -2.36 5.18
N MET A 96 18.50 -1.59 4.45
CA MET A 96 18.55 -0.12 4.45
C MET A 96 17.65 0.51 5.50
N GLY A 97 16.93 -0.30 6.28
CA GLY A 97 16.12 0.15 7.40
C GLY A 97 14.61 0.14 7.16
N ALA A 98 14.12 -0.44 6.05
CA ALA A 98 12.70 -0.71 5.92
C ALA A 98 12.26 -1.87 6.82
N ASP A 99 11.04 -1.81 7.33
CA ASP A 99 10.42 -2.87 8.15
C ASP A 99 9.58 -3.82 7.32
N LYS A 100 8.97 -3.33 6.22
CA LYS A 100 8.04 -4.09 5.38
C LYS A 100 8.28 -3.82 3.90
N ALA A 101 7.93 -4.80 3.08
CA ALA A 101 7.98 -4.74 1.62
C ALA A 101 6.58 -4.84 1.01
N ALA A 102 6.16 -3.83 0.24
CA ALA A 102 4.89 -3.85 -0.48
C ALA A 102 5.09 -4.26 -1.95
N ILE A 103 4.48 -5.37 -2.35
CA ILE A 103 4.64 -5.97 -3.68
C ILE A 103 3.28 -6.09 -4.36
N ASN A 104 3.14 -5.52 -5.57
CA ASN A 104 1.98 -5.68 -6.44
C ASN A 104 2.37 -6.35 -7.76
N THR A 105 2.97 -5.62 -8.70
CA THR A 105 3.24 -6.07 -10.07
C THR A 105 3.94 -7.42 -10.14
N ALA A 106 4.97 -7.65 -9.33
CA ALA A 106 5.69 -8.92 -9.30
C ALA A 106 4.80 -10.07 -8.81
N ALA A 107 3.97 -9.84 -7.78
CA ALA A 107 3.05 -10.84 -7.26
C ALA A 107 1.92 -11.20 -8.26
N ILE A 108 1.44 -10.23 -9.04
CA ILE A 108 0.47 -10.50 -10.11
C ILE A 108 1.08 -11.39 -11.19
N LYS A 109 2.35 -11.15 -11.56
CA LYS A 109 3.09 -11.89 -12.60
C LYS A 109 3.54 -13.28 -12.14
N ASP A 110 3.99 -13.38 -10.88
CA ASP A 110 4.39 -14.64 -10.23
C ASP A 110 4.03 -14.60 -8.74
N GLU A 111 2.94 -15.26 -8.39
CA GLU A 111 2.44 -15.27 -7.01
C GLU A 111 3.37 -15.98 -6.01
N SER A 112 4.32 -16.80 -6.48
CA SER A 112 5.27 -17.51 -5.64
C SER A 112 6.17 -16.57 -4.82
N ILE A 113 6.39 -15.33 -5.29
CA ILE A 113 7.16 -14.33 -4.57
C ILE A 113 6.57 -14.00 -3.19
N ILE A 114 5.25 -14.09 -3.03
CA ILE A 114 4.58 -13.84 -1.75
C ILE A 114 5.07 -14.86 -0.72
N THR A 115 5.03 -16.14 -1.07
CA THR A 115 5.51 -17.24 -0.20
C THR A 115 7.01 -17.13 0.06
N GLN A 116 7.80 -16.89 -0.98
CA GLN A 116 9.26 -16.76 -0.85
C GLN A 116 9.67 -15.63 0.11
N VAL A 117 9.00 -14.47 0.04
CA VAL A 117 9.27 -13.34 0.94
C VAL A 117 8.79 -13.65 2.36
N ALA A 118 7.59 -14.24 2.50
CA ALA A 118 7.04 -14.61 3.81
C ALA A 118 7.90 -15.67 4.52
N GLU A 119 8.43 -16.65 3.79
CA GLU A 119 9.34 -17.68 4.34
C GLU A 119 10.71 -17.09 4.72
N ALA A 120 11.25 -16.16 3.91
CA ALA A 120 12.57 -15.58 4.15
C ALA A 120 12.60 -14.55 5.29
N PHE A 121 11.53 -13.75 5.46
CA PHE A 121 11.51 -12.57 6.35
C PHE A 121 10.32 -12.54 7.33
N GLY A 122 9.42 -13.50 7.24
CA GLY A 122 8.18 -13.55 8.00
C GLY A 122 7.01 -12.86 7.29
N SER A 123 5.79 -13.37 7.54
CA SER A 123 4.56 -12.82 6.93
C SER A 123 4.36 -11.34 7.25
N GLN A 124 4.75 -10.88 8.45
CA GLN A 124 4.65 -9.48 8.88
C GLN A 124 5.47 -8.51 7.99
N CYS A 125 6.49 -9.01 7.28
CA CYS A 125 7.27 -8.22 6.33
C CYS A 125 6.58 -8.10 4.97
N MET A 126 5.76 -9.09 4.58
CA MET A 126 5.14 -9.15 3.26
C MET A 126 3.80 -8.41 3.23
N VAL A 127 3.76 -7.26 2.57
CA VAL A 127 2.54 -6.49 2.28
C VAL A 127 2.12 -6.73 0.84
N LEU A 128 0.94 -7.32 0.61
CA LEU A 128 0.40 -7.45 -0.73
C LEU A 128 -0.25 -6.14 -1.18
N GLY A 129 0.32 -5.47 -2.16
CA GLY A 129 -0.29 -4.32 -2.83
C GLY A 129 -1.39 -4.76 -3.80
N ILE A 130 -2.56 -4.14 -3.72
CA ILE A 130 -3.68 -4.36 -4.63
C ILE A 130 -4.16 -3.00 -5.14
N GLU A 131 -3.99 -2.74 -6.41
CA GLU A 131 -4.53 -1.56 -7.10
C GLU A 131 -5.88 -1.94 -7.70
N ALA A 132 -6.97 -1.49 -7.06
CA ALA A 132 -8.33 -1.88 -7.41
C ALA A 132 -8.99 -0.86 -8.32
N LYS A 133 -9.60 -1.32 -9.40
CA LYS A 133 -10.54 -0.55 -10.23
C LYS A 133 -11.87 -1.27 -10.35
N LYS A 134 -12.94 -0.48 -10.39
CA LYS A 134 -14.27 -1.00 -10.63
C LYS A 134 -14.36 -1.61 -12.03
N ARG A 135 -14.96 -2.80 -12.15
CA ARG A 135 -15.15 -3.44 -13.46
C ARG A 135 -16.08 -2.59 -14.33
N ARG A 136 -15.76 -2.48 -15.61
CA ARG A 136 -16.58 -1.75 -16.59
C ARG A 136 -17.74 -2.61 -17.09
N ASP A 137 -17.50 -3.93 -17.20
CA ASP A 137 -18.40 -4.88 -17.86
C ASP A 137 -19.14 -5.78 -16.84
N GLY A 138 -19.33 -5.31 -15.61
CA GLY A 138 -20.03 -6.08 -14.58
C GLY A 138 -19.79 -5.57 -13.15
N PRO A 139 -20.37 -6.26 -12.16
CA PRO A 139 -20.16 -5.93 -10.76
C PRO A 139 -18.77 -6.30 -10.28
N GLY A 140 -18.33 -5.69 -9.16
CA GLY A 140 -17.08 -5.99 -8.49
C GLY A 140 -15.89 -5.18 -8.98
N TYR A 141 -14.71 -5.59 -8.55
CA TYR A 141 -13.45 -4.89 -8.77
C TYR A 141 -12.40 -5.83 -9.36
N GLU A 142 -11.53 -5.28 -10.18
CA GLU A 142 -10.41 -5.98 -10.78
C GLU A 142 -9.10 -5.45 -10.19
N ALA A 143 -8.16 -6.35 -9.89
CA ALA A 143 -6.82 -6.00 -9.48
C ALA A 143 -5.98 -5.59 -10.71
N TYR A 144 -5.36 -4.43 -10.64
CA TYR A 144 -4.49 -3.88 -11.66
C TYR A 144 -3.03 -3.95 -11.22
N TYR A 145 -2.12 -3.83 -12.18
CA TYR A 145 -0.68 -3.74 -11.91
C TYR A 145 -0.02 -2.65 -12.78
N ASP A 146 1.30 -2.50 -12.67
CA ASP A 146 2.07 -1.44 -13.33
C ASP A 146 1.47 -0.04 -13.12
N ASN A 147 1.26 0.30 -11.83
CA ASN A 147 0.70 1.58 -11.40
C ASN A 147 -0.73 1.81 -11.93
N GLY A 148 -1.58 0.82 -11.84
CA GLY A 148 -2.99 0.89 -12.22
C GLY A 148 -3.26 0.93 -13.73
N ARG A 149 -2.28 0.56 -14.57
CA ARG A 149 -2.40 0.64 -16.03
C ARG A 149 -2.82 -0.67 -16.67
N GLU A 150 -2.29 -1.78 -16.18
CA GLU A 150 -2.44 -3.08 -16.82
C GLU A 150 -3.50 -3.93 -16.11
N HIS A 151 -4.32 -4.59 -16.90
CA HIS A 151 -5.35 -5.52 -16.44
C HIS A 151 -4.73 -6.86 -16.03
N SER A 152 -5.10 -7.40 -14.87
CA SER A 152 -4.69 -8.74 -14.45
C SER A 152 -5.75 -9.82 -14.73
N GLY A 153 -7.00 -9.42 -14.92
CA GLY A 153 -8.16 -10.31 -14.97
C GLY A 153 -8.58 -10.88 -13.62
N LYS A 154 -7.81 -10.63 -12.55
CA LYS A 154 -8.08 -11.17 -11.21
C LYS A 154 -9.12 -10.31 -10.49
N ASP A 155 -10.08 -10.98 -9.84
CA ASP A 155 -10.98 -10.33 -8.88
C ASP A 155 -10.20 -9.89 -7.63
N VAL A 156 -10.51 -8.69 -7.12
CA VAL A 156 -9.78 -8.11 -5.98
C VAL A 156 -9.92 -8.96 -4.73
N ILE A 157 -11.13 -9.45 -4.43
CA ILE A 157 -11.41 -10.20 -3.21
C ILE A 157 -10.79 -11.60 -3.27
N GLU A 158 -10.90 -12.27 -4.41
CA GLU A 158 -10.27 -13.58 -4.63
C GLU A 158 -8.75 -13.48 -4.57
N TRP A 159 -8.19 -12.44 -5.18
CA TRP A 159 -6.75 -12.20 -5.15
C TRP A 159 -6.23 -11.91 -3.74
N ALA A 160 -6.96 -11.12 -2.97
CA ALA A 160 -6.61 -10.85 -1.58
C ALA A 160 -6.61 -12.13 -0.72
N ARG A 161 -7.66 -12.96 -0.83
CA ARG A 161 -7.72 -14.27 -0.16
C ARG A 161 -6.55 -15.17 -0.55
N ARG A 162 -6.25 -15.20 -1.84
CA ARG A 162 -5.12 -15.98 -2.37
C ARG A 162 -3.79 -15.49 -1.80
N GLY A 163 -3.56 -14.18 -1.77
CA GLY A 163 -2.35 -13.58 -1.22
C GLY A 163 -2.15 -13.88 0.27
N VAL A 164 -3.21 -13.82 1.07
CA VAL A 164 -3.18 -14.21 2.48
C VAL A 164 -2.84 -15.70 2.63
N ALA A 165 -3.45 -16.56 1.83
CA ALA A 165 -3.14 -17.99 1.85
C ALA A 165 -1.68 -18.30 1.44
N LEU A 166 -1.05 -17.46 0.64
CA LEU A 166 0.36 -17.55 0.23
C LEU A 166 1.33 -16.93 1.25
N GLY A 167 0.84 -16.28 2.31
CA GLY A 167 1.67 -15.78 3.40
C GLY A 167 1.77 -14.26 3.51
N ALA A 168 0.99 -13.48 2.76
CA ALA A 168 0.90 -12.03 2.98
C ALA A 168 0.37 -11.75 4.39
N GLY A 169 1.09 -10.96 5.17
CA GLY A 169 0.72 -10.60 6.53
C GLY A 169 -0.07 -9.31 6.62
N GLU A 170 -0.14 -8.52 5.55
CA GLU A 170 -0.89 -7.27 5.46
C GLU A 170 -1.29 -7.00 4.00
N ILE A 171 -2.40 -6.32 3.77
CA ILE A 171 -2.84 -5.90 2.43
C ILE A 171 -2.82 -4.38 2.35
N LEU A 172 -2.22 -3.82 1.30
CA LEU A 172 -2.31 -2.43 0.92
C LEU A 172 -3.30 -2.29 -0.24
N LEU A 173 -4.54 -1.89 0.06
CA LEU A 173 -5.56 -1.63 -0.93
C LEU A 173 -5.49 -0.18 -1.41
N THR A 174 -5.31 0.05 -2.69
CA THR A 174 -5.43 1.37 -3.33
C THR A 174 -6.63 1.36 -4.27
N SER A 175 -7.69 2.13 -3.94
CA SER A 175 -8.77 2.39 -4.88
C SER A 175 -8.31 3.44 -5.91
N VAL A 176 -7.92 2.98 -7.10
CA VAL A 176 -7.39 3.85 -8.17
C VAL A 176 -8.46 4.84 -8.64
N ASP A 177 -9.73 4.41 -8.66
CA ASP A 177 -10.85 5.26 -9.06
C ASP A 177 -11.08 6.44 -8.10
N LYS A 178 -10.58 6.34 -6.86
CA LYS A 178 -10.70 7.37 -5.82
C LYS A 178 -9.41 8.15 -5.60
N GLU A 179 -8.27 7.61 -6.05
CA GLU A 179 -6.94 8.18 -5.77
C GLU A 179 -6.81 9.61 -6.30
N GLY A 180 -6.41 10.53 -5.40
CA GLY A 180 -6.20 11.95 -5.71
C GLY A 180 -7.45 12.83 -5.81
N PHE A 181 -8.66 12.26 -5.68
CA PHE A 181 -9.90 13.06 -5.78
C PHE A 181 -10.33 13.73 -4.49
N GLU A 182 -9.87 13.27 -3.32
CA GLU A 182 -10.21 13.86 -2.00
C GLU A 182 -11.74 13.96 -1.76
N ARG A 183 -12.49 12.93 -2.15
CA ARG A 183 -13.97 12.88 -2.10
C ARG A 183 -14.52 11.66 -1.39
N GLY A 184 -13.80 11.18 -0.39
CA GLY A 184 -14.15 9.99 0.37
C GLY A 184 -13.57 8.70 -0.21
N MET A 185 -13.37 7.71 0.67
CA MET A 185 -12.80 6.41 0.33
C MET A 185 -13.84 5.50 -0.36
N ASP A 186 -13.39 4.37 -0.88
CA ASP A 186 -14.25 3.36 -1.48
C ASP A 186 -14.81 2.39 -0.42
N CYS A 187 -15.74 2.88 0.42
CA CYS A 187 -16.28 2.14 1.56
C CYS A 187 -16.88 0.78 1.19
N PRO A 188 -17.62 0.62 0.06
CA PRO A 188 -18.12 -0.68 -0.35
C PRO A 188 -17.01 -1.70 -0.55
N LEU A 189 -15.94 -1.33 -1.29
CA LEU A 189 -14.78 -2.18 -1.52
C LEU A 189 -14.03 -2.50 -0.22
N ILE A 190 -13.83 -1.50 0.64
CA ILE A 190 -13.15 -1.67 1.93
C ILE A 190 -13.90 -2.68 2.81
N ARG A 191 -15.22 -2.55 2.94
CA ARG A 191 -16.06 -3.48 3.73
C ARG A 191 -15.98 -4.90 3.21
N GLU A 192 -16.12 -5.08 1.90
CA GLU A 192 -16.05 -6.38 1.26
C GLU A 192 -14.69 -7.05 1.47
N LEU A 193 -13.60 -6.30 1.29
CA LEU A 193 -12.25 -6.81 1.49
C LEU A 193 -11.99 -7.17 2.96
N CYS A 194 -12.32 -6.27 3.90
CA CYS A 194 -12.11 -6.52 5.33
C CYS A 194 -12.93 -7.72 5.84
N ALA A 195 -14.10 -7.99 5.26
CA ALA A 195 -14.88 -9.19 5.58
C ALA A 195 -14.28 -10.49 5.00
N ALA A 196 -13.45 -10.35 3.96
CA ALA A 196 -12.93 -11.50 3.21
C ALA A 196 -11.58 -12.02 3.72
N VAL A 197 -10.82 -11.21 4.48
CA VAL A 197 -9.45 -11.53 4.92
C VAL A 197 -9.29 -11.40 6.44
N SER A 198 -8.32 -12.12 7.01
CA SER A 198 -8.02 -12.12 8.44
C SER A 198 -6.78 -11.29 8.82
N VAL A 199 -6.11 -10.69 7.86
CA VAL A 199 -4.92 -9.84 8.06
C VAL A 199 -5.30 -8.36 8.08
N PRO A 200 -4.49 -7.47 8.67
CA PRO A 200 -4.70 -6.04 8.58
C PRO A 200 -4.80 -5.54 7.14
N VAL A 201 -5.69 -4.56 6.91
CA VAL A 201 -5.86 -3.90 5.61
C VAL A 201 -5.51 -2.43 5.77
N ILE A 202 -4.52 -1.97 5.00
CA ILE A 202 -4.19 -0.56 4.81
C ILE A 202 -5.02 -0.07 3.63
N VAL A 203 -5.78 1.01 3.82
CA VAL A 203 -6.61 1.59 2.76
C VAL A 203 -6.03 2.90 2.26
N SER A 204 -6.03 3.08 0.95
CA SER A 204 -5.50 4.25 0.25
C SER A 204 -6.41 4.65 -0.91
N GLY A 205 -6.47 5.96 -1.17
CA GLY A 205 -7.27 6.54 -2.26
C GLY A 205 -8.58 7.16 -1.78
N GLY A 206 -8.73 8.48 -2.07
CA GLY A 206 -9.96 9.23 -1.85
C GLY A 206 -10.03 10.04 -0.56
N CYS A 207 -9.18 9.80 0.44
CA CYS A 207 -9.19 10.56 1.68
C CYS A 207 -8.80 12.03 1.43
N GLY A 208 -9.68 12.97 1.73
CA GLY A 208 -9.46 14.41 1.62
C GLY A 208 -9.16 15.09 2.95
N GLY A 209 -9.38 14.38 4.07
CA GLY A 209 -9.12 14.93 5.40
C GLY A 209 -9.46 13.98 6.54
N PRO A 210 -9.21 14.41 7.80
CA PRO A 210 -9.48 13.59 8.99
C PRO A 210 -10.95 13.16 9.12
N GLY A 211 -11.88 13.97 8.62
CA GLY A 211 -13.31 13.66 8.63
C GLY A 211 -13.65 12.44 7.77
N ASP A 212 -13.05 12.32 6.60
CA ASP A 212 -13.28 11.17 5.71
C ASP A 212 -12.70 9.89 6.35
N ALA A 213 -11.50 9.99 6.94
CA ALA A 213 -10.89 8.85 7.63
C ALA A 213 -11.75 8.42 8.84
N ALA A 214 -12.29 9.34 9.61
CA ALA A 214 -13.17 9.02 10.75
C ALA A 214 -14.48 8.40 10.27
N THR A 215 -15.21 9.03 9.35
CA THR A 215 -16.52 8.56 8.88
C THR A 215 -16.38 7.25 8.12
N ASP A 216 -15.48 7.20 7.13
CA ASP A 216 -15.36 6.07 6.22
C ASP A 216 -14.79 4.82 6.89
N LEU A 217 -13.85 4.96 7.82
CA LEU A 217 -13.23 3.83 8.50
C LEU A 217 -14.02 3.39 9.74
N PHE A 218 -14.56 4.30 10.56
CA PHE A 218 -15.34 3.93 11.73
C PHE A 218 -16.69 3.34 11.36
N ASP A 219 -17.41 3.92 10.38
CA ASP A 219 -18.67 3.38 9.90
C ASP A 219 -18.50 2.04 9.14
N SER A 220 -17.34 1.84 8.52
CA SER A 220 -17.01 0.56 7.86
C SER A 220 -16.67 -0.56 8.84
N TYR A 221 -16.21 -0.23 10.05
CA TYR A 221 -15.82 -1.18 11.09
C TYR A 221 -16.94 -1.52 12.10
N SER A 222 -18.20 -1.23 11.83
CA SER A 222 -19.31 -1.79 12.60
C SER A 222 -19.49 -3.29 12.27
N PHE A 223 -18.45 -4.09 12.59
CA PHE A 223 -18.57 -5.53 12.63
C PHE A 223 -19.21 -5.95 13.93
N PRO A 224 -20.19 -6.87 13.92
CA PRO A 224 -20.56 -7.59 15.13
C PRO A 224 -19.31 -8.32 15.61
N LEU A 225 -18.87 -8.01 16.82
CA LEU A 225 -17.78 -8.75 17.45
C LEU A 225 -18.25 -10.21 17.60
N PRO A 226 -17.46 -11.23 17.22
CA PRO A 226 -17.84 -12.63 17.38
C PRO A 226 -17.66 -13.13 18.81
N PHE A 227 -17.87 -12.30 19.83
CA PHE A 227 -17.80 -12.68 21.23
C PHE A 227 -18.83 -11.84 22.02
N ASP A 228 -20.02 -12.38 22.16
CA ASP A 228 -20.83 -12.28 23.35
C ASP A 228 -20.49 -13.45 24.28
#